data_2d7c200c601bf921e32923ad42fcc1ec
#
_entry.id   2d7c200c601bf921e32923ad42fcc1ec
#
_cell.length_a   1.000
_cell.length_b   1.000
_cell.length_c   1.000
_cell.angle_alpha   90.00
_cell.angle_beta   90.00
_cell.angle_gamma   90.00
#
_symmetry.space_group_name_H-M   'P 1'
#
loop_
_entity.id
_entity.type
_entity.pdbx_description
1 polymer ?
#
loop_
_entity_poly.entity_id
_entity_poly.type
_entity_poly.pdbx_seq_one_letter_code
_entity_poly.pdbx_strand_id
1 'polypeptide(L)'
;MRAVFMGTPEIAAEVLKSVLNSKHEVIAVVTQPDKPKGRGHEMAFPPVKEVALEAGIPVLQPQRARDEAFVEELKVLNPDIILVAAYGKLLPKVILDMPKFGCINVHASLLPKYRGASPIQWAVLNGDEKSGVTIMHMAETMDTGDIIMTEEVVLAKDETAGSLHDKLAEIGGPLLISAMDALETGRAPRIRQNEEEATHVKMLDKTMGDLDFSKPAVQLERWIRGLNPWPTAYTKLNGKMLKLWKAEVVPAEELGKTSKNFEPGAIIAVAKDSFDILTGNGVLRMKELQLEGKRKMTTEEFLRGFSLEAGTILGR
;
A
#
# COMPACT_ATOMS: atom_id res chain seq x y z
N MET A 1 -25.48 -3.28 -14.41
CA MET A 1 -25.70 -2.03 -13.62
C MET A 1 -24.93 -0.88 -14.24
N ARG A 2 -25.47 0.34 -14.13
CA ARG A 2 -24.78 1.59 -14.47
C ARG A 2 -23.98 2.06 -13.26
N ALA A 3 -22.67 2.13 -13.37
CA ALA A 3 -21.77 2.40 -12.27
C ALA A 3 -21.02 3.72 -12.46
N VAL A 4 -20.84 4.48 -11.38
CA VAL A 4 -19.81 5.52 -11.27
C VAL A 4 -18.64 4.95 -10.52
N PHE A 5 -17.42 5.06 -11.08
CA PHE A 5 -16.19 4.60 -10.44
C PHE A 5 -15.44 5.77 -9.81
N MET A 6 -15.04 5.64 -8.55
CA MET A 6 -14.26 6.65 -7.81
C MET A 6 -12.93 6.06 -7.36
N GLY A 7 -11.82 6.56 -7.87
CA GLY A 7 -10.49 6.07 -7.54
C GLY A 7 -9.38 7.01 -8.00
N THR A 8 -8.15 6.76 -7.58
CA THR A 8 -7.03 7.66 -7.94
C THR A 8 -5.75 6.90 -8.35
N PRO A 9 -5.10 6.06 -7.52
CA PRO A 9 -3.80 5.47 -7.79
C PRO A 9 -3.87 4.22 -8.69
N GLU A 10 -2.71 3.64 -8.94
CA GLU A 10 -2.51 2.47 -9.80
C GLU A 10 -3.42 1.29 -9.45
N ILE A 11 -3.56 0.94 -8.16
CA ILE A 11 -4.44 -0.15 -7.75
C ILE A 11 -5.90 0.09 -8.15
N ALA A 12 -6.37 1.33 -8.07
CA ALA A 12 -7.72 1.69 -8.50
C ALA A 12 -7.86 1.63 -10.03
N ALA A 13 -6.80 1.95 -10.77
CA ALA A 13 -6.79 1.84 -12.22
C ALA A 13 -6.92 0.38 -12.68
N GLU A 14 -6.25 -0.57 -12.02
CA GLU A 14 -6.37 -2.00 -12.30
C GLU A 14 -7.79 -2.53 -12.00
N VAL A 15 -8.38 -2.10 -10.87
CA VAL A 15 -9.78 -2.41 -10.55
C VAL A 15 -10.72 -1.84 -11.60
N LEU A 16 -10.53 -0.58 -12.04
CA LEU A 16 -11.33 0.03 -13.10
C LEU A 16 -11.25 -0.76 -14.41
N LYS A 17 -10.05 -1.16 -14.85
CA LYS A 17 -9.86 -1.99 -16.05
C LYS A 17 -10.67 -3.29 -15.98
N SER A 18 -10.70 -3.92 -14.81
CA SER A 18 -11.49 -5.14 -14.60
C SER A 18 -12.99 -4.87 -14.77
N VAL A 19 -13.51 -3.76 -14.19
CA VAL A 19 -14.92 -3.39 -14.33
C VAL A 19 -15.27 -3.07 -15.78
N LEU A 20 -14.39 -2.38 -16.51
CA LEU A 20 -14.59 -2.04 -17.94
C LEU A 20 -14.67 -3.30 -18.83
N ASN A 21 -14.01 -4.38 -18.44
CA ASN A 21 -14.07 -5.66 -19.15
C ASN A 21 -15.24 -6.56 -18.72
N SER A 22 -16.11 -6.07 -17.82
CA SER A 22 -17.27 -6.82 -17.33
C SER A 22 -18.55 -6.47 -18.10
N LYS A 23 -19.67 -7.08 -17.71
CA LYS A 23 -21.01 -6.75 -18.25
C LYS A 23 -21.59 -5.43 -17.70
N HIS A 24 -20.95 -4.80 -16.72
CA HIS A 24 -21.43 -3.56 -16.10
C HIS A 24 -20.92 -2.35 -16.86
N GLU A 25 -21.74 -1.31 -16.92
CA GLU A 25 -21.42 -0.08 -17.63
C GLU A 25 -20.83 0.97 -16.68
N VAL A 26 -19.61 1.44 -16.95
CA VAL A 26 -19.03 2.59 -16.23
C VAL A 26 -19.43 3.86 -16.97
N ILE A 27 -20.34 4.64 -16.38
CA ILE A 27 -20.92 5.86 -17.00
C ILE A 27 -20.11 7.11 -16.73
N ALA A 28 -19.31 7.14 -15.67
CA ALA A 28 -18.39 8.22 -15.35
C ALA A 28 -17.31 7.72 -14.38
N VAL A 29 -16.19 8.38 -14.39
CA VAL A 29 -15.07 8.16 -13.47
C VAL A 29 -14.83 9.43 -12.67
N VAL A 30 -14.64 9.28 -11.35
CA VAL A 30 -14.31 10.36 -10.43
C VAL A 30 -12.92 10.13 -9.87
N THR A 31 -12.04 11.12 -9.97
CA THR A 31 -10.69 11.01 -9.42
C THR A 31 -10.26 12.31 -8.77
N GLN A 32 -9.12 12.29 -8.05
CA GLN A 32 -8.55 13.51 -7.52
C GLN A 32 -8.04 14.42 -8.66
N PRO A 33 -7.98 15.75 -8.44
CA PRO A 33 -7.41 16.67 -9.41
C PRO A 33 -5.96 16.32 -9.81
N ASP A 34 -5.59 16.67 -11.02
CA ASP A 34 -4.23 16.54 -11.52
C ASP A 34 -3.23 17.23 -10.58
N LYS A 35 -2.07 16.64 -10.39
CA LYS A 35 -1.03 17.16 -9.49
C LYS A 35 0.31 17.25 -10.22
N PRO A 36 1.14 18.25 -9.90
CA PRO A 36 2.53 18.30 -10.38
C PRO A 36 3.30 17.05 -9.93
N LYS A 37 4.02 16.39 -10.84
CA LYS A 37 4.84 15.21 -10.55
C LYS A 37 6.29 15.45 -11.01
N GLY A 38 7.24 14.90 -10.24
CA GLY A 38 8.65 14.96 -10.57
C GLY A 38 9.30 16.34 -10.35
N ARG A 39 10.62 16.43 -10.72
CA ARG A 39 11.41 17.65 -10.54
C ARG A 39 11.03 18.78 -11.51
N GLY A 40 10.39 18.45 -12.63
CA GLY A 40 9.92 19.40 -13.64
C GLY A 40 8.55 20.03 -13.36
N HIS A 41 7.84 19.61 -12.30
CA HIS A 41 6.48 20.05 -11.98
C HIS A 41 5.47 19.91 -13.13
N GLU A 42 5.71 18.99 -14.07
CA GLU A 42 4.74 18.69 -15.12
C GLU A 42 3.46 18.09 -14.49
N MET A 43 2.32 18.53 -15.00
CA MET A 43 1.01 18.04 -14.54
C MET A 43 0.87 16.58 -14.97
N ALA A 44 0.76 15.67 -13.98
CA ALA A 44 0.51 14.27 -14.23
C ALA A 44 -0.95 13.94 -13.95
N PHE A 45 -1.54 13.15 -14.83
CA PHE A 45 -2.88 12.61 -14.61
C PHE A 45 -2.85 11.53 -13.53
N PRO A 46 -3.89 11.42 -12.71
CA PRO A 46 -4.11 10.23 -11.92
C PRO A 46 -4.22 8.98 -12.80
N PRO A 47 -3.64 7.83 -12.42
CA PRO A 47 -3.72 6.58 -13.21
C PRO A 47 -5.15 6.20 -13.63
N VAL A 48 -6.12 6.39 -12.75
CA VAL A 48 -7.54 6.15 -13.08
C VAL A 48 -8.06 7.08 -14.18
N LYS A 49 -7.59 8.34 -14.25
CA LYS A 49 -7.93 9.27 -15.34
C LYS A 49 -7.38 8.81 -16.68
N GLU A 50 -6.15 8.32 -16.71
CA GLU A 50 -5.54 7.81 -17.94
C GLU A 50 -6.38 6.67 -18.53
N VAL A 51 -6.74 5.68 -17.69
CA VAL A 51 -7.60 4.55 -18.10
C VAL A 51 -8.99 5.03 -18.59
N ALA A 52 -9.59 6.00 -17.88
CA ALA A 52 -10.90 6.51 -18.26
C ALA A 52 -10.88 7.24 -19.63
N LEU A 53 -9.83 8.05 -19.88
CA LEU A 53 -9.66 8.75 -21.14
C LEU A 53 -9.43 7.79 -22.32
N GLU A 54 -8.61 6.75 -22.13
CA GLU A 54 -8.39 5.69 -23.12
C GLU A 54 -9.70 4.95 -23.47
N ALA A 55 -10.56 4.75 -22.47
CA ALA A 55 -11.88 4.12 -22.65
C ALA A 55 -12.99 5.08 -23.13
N GLY A 56 -12.70 6.37 -23.32
CA GLY A 56 -13.66 7.37 -23.74
C GLY A 56 -14.73 7.70 -22.69
N ILE A 57 -14.44 7.49 -21.40
CA ILE A 57 -15.38 7.69 -20.29
C ILE A 57 -15.22 9.11 -19.72
N PRO A 58 -16.32 9.82 -19.44
CA PRO A 58 -16.29 11.13 -18.77
C PRO A 58 -15.56 11.09 -17.43
N VAL A 59 -14.68 12.07 -17.18
CA VAL A 59 -13.89 12.19 -15.95
C VAL A 59 -14.29 13.42 -15.16
N LEU A 60 -14.66 13.22 -13.90
CA LEU A 60 -14.99 14.28 -12.94
C LEU A 60 -13.86 14.41 -11.92
N GLN A 61 -13.44 15.64 -11.64
CA GLN A 61 -12.35 15.93 -10.70
C GLN A 61 -12.75 16.99 -9.65
N PRO A 62 -13.76 16.70 -8.79
CA PRO A 62 -14.22 17.66 -7.81
C PRO A 62 -13.13 17.97 -6.77
N GLN A 63 -13.03 19.22 -6.33
CA GLN A 63 -12.12 19.60 -5.25
C GLN A 63 -12.54 18.94 -3.92
N ARG A 64 -13.83 18.86 -3.66
CA ARG A 64 -14.41 18.22 -2.47
C ARG A 64 -15.60 17.36 -2.88
N ALA A 65 -15.73 16.17 -2.31
CA ALA A 65 -16.86 15.27 -2.58
C ALA A 65 -18.22 15.85 -2.12
N ARG A 66 -18.21 16.84 -1.23
CA ARG A 66 -19.43 17.51 -0.71
C ARG A 66 -19.87 18.74 -1.49
N ASP A 67 -19.15 19.12 -2.56
CA ASP A 67 -19.51 20.29 -3.36
C ASP A 67 -20.87 20.06 -4.01
N GLU A 68 -21.81 21.00 -3.86
CA GLU A 68 -23.20 20.88 -4.32
C GLU A 68 -23.27 20.63 -5.83
N ALA A 69 -22.47 21.34 -6.62
CA ALA A 69 -22.41 21.14 -8.06
C ALA A 69 -22.05 19.70 -8.45
N PHE A 70 -21.09 19.10 -7.74
CA PHE A 70 -20.69 17.71 -7.96
C PHE A 70 -21.78 16.72 -7.54
N VAL A 71 -22.46 16.99 -6.41
CA VAL A 71 -23.59 16.16 -5.96
C VAL A 71 -24.73 16.19 -6.97
N GLU A 72 -25.08 17.37 -7.52
CA GLU A 72 -26.11 17.49 -8.57
C GLU A 72 -25.68 16.78 -9.86
N GLU A 73 -24.41 16.88 -10.26
CA GLU A 73 -23.89 16.16 -11.42
C GLU A 73 -24.03 14.65 -11.27
N LEU A 74 -23.70 14.09 -10.08
CA LEU A 74 -23.90 12.68 -9.77
C LEU A 74 -25.40 12.28 -9.81
N LYS A 75 -26.30 13.14 -9.31
CA LYS A 75 -27.77 12.90 -9.39
C LYS A 75 -28.24 12.82 -10.84
N VAL A 76 -27.78 13.71 -11.70
CA VAL A 76 -28.11 13.70 -13.14
C VAL A 76 -27.62 12.42 -13.81
N LEU A 77 -26.42 11.93 -13.47
CA LEU A 77 -25.89 10.65 -13.95
C LEU A 77 -26.76 9.46 -13.53
N ASN A 78 -27.45 9.57 -12.39
CA ASN A 78 -28.35 8.55 -11.84
C ASN A 78 -27.74 7.14 -11.86
N PRO A 79 -26.63 6.90 -11.16
CA PRO A 79 -25.98 5.58 -11.12
C PRO A 79 -26.79 4.58 -10.31
N ASP A 80 -26.76 3.31 -10.74
CA ASP A 80 -27.29 2.20 -9.92
C ASP A 80 -26.42 1.93 -8.70
N ILE A 81 -25.11 2.14 -8.85
CA ILE A 81 -24.08 1.85 -7.82
C ILE A 81 -22.89 2.81 -7.98
N ILE A 82 -22.25 3.14 -6.86
CA ILE A 82 -20.95 3.82 -6.85
C ILE A 82 -19.88 2.84 -6.35
N LEU A 83 -18.82 2.68 -7.15
CA LEU A 83 -17.69 1.82 -6.87
C LEU A 83 -16.51 2.68 -6.41
N VAL A 84 -15.92 2.35 -5.27
CA VAL A 84 -14.82 3.13 -4.71
C VAL A 84 -13.58 2.23 -4.55
N ALA A 85 -12.44 2.71 -4.99
CA ALA A 85 -11.15 2.08 -4.74
C ALA A 85 -10.09 3.17 -4.54
N ALA A 86 -9.52 3.27 -3.34
CA ALA A 86 -8.47 4.23 -3.00
C ALA A 86 -8.73 5.67 -3.51
N TYR A 87 -9.95 6.16 -3.37
CA TYR A 87 -10.33 7.52 -3.80
C TYR A 87 -9.70 8.61 -2.93
N GLY A 88 -9.51 8.32 -1.64
CA GLY A 88 -8.82 9.21 -0.69
C GLY A 88 -9.66 10.39 -0.17
N LYS A 89 -10.98 10.34 -0.31
CA LYS A 89 -11.91 11.31 0.28
C LYS A 89 -13.11 10.60 0.89
N LEU A 90 -13.59 11.11 2.03
CA LEU A 90 -14.86 10.65 2.62
C LEU A 90 -16.02 11.12 1.74
N LEU A 91 -17.01 10.25 1.56
CA LEU A 91 -18.25 10.57 0.85
C LEU A 91 -19.30 11.04 1.86
N PRO A 92 -19.96 12.17 1.59
CA PRO A 92 -21.07 12.63 2.43
C PRO A 92 -22.29 11.72 2.30
N LYS A 93 -23.14 11.69 3.33
CA LYS A 93 -24.33 10.85 3.38
C LYS A 93 -25.23 10.97 2.13
N VAL A 94 -25.35 12.18 1.59
CA VAL A 94 -26.14 12.44 0.38
C VAL A 94 -25.66 11.64 -0.85
N ILE A 95 -24.35 11.34 -0.92
CA ILE A 95 -23.79 10.49 -1.98
C ILE A 95 -23.91 9.01 -1.60
N LEU A 96 -23.68 8.66 -0.32
CA LEU A 96 -23.79 7.27 0.14
C LEU A 96 -25.18 6.68 -0.08
N ASP A 97 -26.22 7.48 0.13
CA ASP A 97 -27.63 7.07 0.02
C ASP A 97 -28.21 7.25 -1.40
N MET A 98 -27.43 7.82 -2.33
CA MET A 98 -27.94 8.18 -3.66
C MET A 98 -28.23 6.96 -4.54
N PRO A 99 -27.29 6.01 -4.73
CA PRO A 99 -27.52 4.89 -5.65
C PRO A 99 -28.40 3.80 -5.03
N LYS A 100 -29.19 3.14 -5.87
CA LYS A 100 -30.06 2.03 -5.45
C LYS A 100 -29.30 0.92 -4.70
N PHE A 101 -28.11 0.56 -5.16
CA PHE A 101 -27.26 -0.47 -4.54
C PHE A 101 -26.22 0.12 -3.59
N GLY A 102 -26.29 1.44 -3.30
CA GLY A 102 -25.36 2.14 -2.42
C GLY A 102 -23.97 2.36 -3.01
N CYS A 103 -23.04 2.70 -2.13
CA CYS A 103 -21.63 2.82 -2.45
C CYS A 103 -20.88 1.63 -1.86
N ILE A 104 -20.04 0.97 -2.66
CA ILE A 104 -19.19 -0.13 -2.19
C ILE A 104 -17.73 0.20 -2.41
N ASN A 105 -16.86 -0.28 -1.50
CA ASN A 105 -15.43 0.01 -1.52
C ASN A 105 -14.61 -1.27 -1.63
N VAL A 106 -13.54 -1.20 -2.42
CA VAL A 106 -12.47 -2.20 -2.48
C VAL A 106 -11.41 -1.81 -1.46
N HIS A 107 -11.39 -2.49 -0.33
CA HIS A 107 -10.44 -2.24 0.75
C HIS A 107 -9.34 -3.31 0.77
N ALA A 108 -8.08 -2.87 0.76
CA ALA A 108 -6.92 -3.75 0.61
C ALA A 108 -6.47 -4.37 1.95
N SER A 109 -7.40 -4.93 2.71
CA SER A 109 -7.15 -5.76 3.89
C SER A 109 -8.32 -6.71 4.15
N LEU A 110 -8.12 -7.63 5.09
CA LEU A 110 -9.18 -8.47 5.65
C LEU A 110 -9.84 -7.73 6.81
N LEU A 111 -10.89 -6.95 6.51
CA LEU A 111 -11.65 -6.25 7.55
C LEU A 111 -12.26 -7.23 8.57
N PRO A 112 -12.35 -6.86 9.86
CA PRO A 112 -12.19 -5.52 10.42
C PRO A 112 -10.75 -5.08 10.73
N LYS A 113 -9.73 -5.86 10.38
CA LYS A 113 -8.33 -5.47 10.57
C LYS A 113 -7.90 -4.40 9.56
N TYR A 114 -7.04 -3.48 10.02
CA TYR A 114 -6.43 -2.46 9.18
C TYR A 114 -7.41 -1.49 8.52
N ARG A 115 -8.44 -1.03 9.26
CA ARG A 115 -9.23 0.14 8.84
C ARG A 115 -8.32 1.36 8.70
N GLY A 116 -8.53 2.17 7.68
CA GLY A 116 -7.78 3.40 7.46
C GLY A 116 -6.78 3.34 6.31
N ALA A 117 -5.71 4.12 6.40
CA ALA A 117 -4.75 4.30 5.32
C ALA A 117 -3.61 3.29 5.35
N SER A 118 -3.11 2.91 4.18
CA SER A 118 -1.91 2.06 4.01
C SER A 118 -2.01 0.63 4.59
N PRO A 119 -3.17 -0.08 4.52
CA PRO A 119 -3.33 -1.41 5.07
C PRO A 119 -2.33 -2.44 4.50
N ILE A 120 -1.99 -2.32 3.23
CA ILE A 120 -1.02 -3.18 2.53
C ILE A 120 0.34 -3.16 3.23
N GLN A 121 0.86 -1.96 3.47
CA GLN A 121 2.16 -1.79 4.12
C GLN A 121 2.13 -2.30 5.56
N TRP A 122 1.07 -1.99 6.31
CA TRP A 122 0.95 -2.40 7.70
C TRP A 122 0.86 -3.91 7.89
N ALA A 123 0.24 -4.65 6.96
CA ALA A 123 0.25 -6.11 6.97
C ALA A 123 1.68 -6.67 6.91
N VAL A 124 2.54 -6.13 6.05
CA VAL A 124 3.95 -6.54 5.94
C VAL A 124 4.77 -6.07 7.14
N LEU A 125 4.60 -4.81 7.58
CA LEU A 125 5.29 -4.24 8.74
C LEU A 125 5.04 -5.04 10.03
N ASN A 126 3.81 -5.51 10.21
CA ASN A 126 3.43 -6.34 11.36
C ASN A 126 3.85 -7.80 11.18
N GLY A 127 4.20 -8.22 9.97
CA GLY A 127 4.62 -9.58 9.66
C GLY A 127 3.48 -10.57 9.67
N ASP A 128 2.31 -10.15 9.18
CA ASP A 128 1.16 -11.03 9.02
C ASP A 128 1.48 -12.14 8.02
N GLU A 129 0.92 -13.32 8.27
CA GLU A 129 1.03 -14.46 7.36
C GLU A 129 0.05 -14.37 6.18
N LYS A 130 -1.02 -13.58 6.35
CA LYS A 130 -2.12 -13.42 5.40
C LYS A 130 -2.58 -11.98 5.35
N SER A 131 -3.03 -11.58 4.15
CA SER A 131 -3.76 -10.35 3.90
C SER A 131 -4.88 -10.66 2.91
N GLY A 132 -5.50 -9.65 2.31
CA GLY A 132 -6.54 -9.87 1.31
C GLY A 132 -7.24 -8.59 0.90
N VAL A 133 -8.33 -8.78 0.19
CA VAL A 133 -9.23 -7.70 -0.22
C VAL A 133 -10.61 -7.93 0.39
N THR A 134 -11.22 -6.86 0.87
CA THR A 134 -12.61 -6.85 1.33
C THR A 134 -13.44 -5.90 0.46
N ILE A 135 -14.53 -6.41 -0.11
CA ILE A 135 -15.59 -5.56 -0.68
C ILE A 135 -16.61 -5.31 0.41
N MET A 136 -16.85 -4.04 0.70
CA MET A 136 -17.79 -3.64 1.75
C MET A 136 -18.72 -2.52 1.30
N HIS A 137 -19.89 -2.40 1.92
CA HIS A 137 -20.69 -1.19 1.83
C HIS A 137 -19.96 -0.03 2.50
N MET A 138 -20.01 1.15 1.92
CA MET A 138 -19.48 2.34 2.58
C MET A 138 -20.44 2.85 3.65
N ALA A 139 -19.88 3.42 4.71
CA ALA A 139 -20.59 4.08 5.80
C ALA A 139 -20.03 5.50 6.02
N GLU A 140 -20.66 6.30 6.86
CA GLU A 140 -20.18 7.65 7.19
C GLU A 140 -18.84 7.65 7.93
N THR A 141 -18.54 6.55 8.64
CA THR A 141 -17.28 6.32 9.33
C THR A 141 -16.36 5.45 8.48
N MET A 142 -15.05 5.70 8.61
CA MET A 142 -14.04 5.08 7.75
C MET A 142 -13.98 3.57 7.94
N ASP A 143 -14.20 2.83 6.84
CA ASP A 143 -14.05 1.38 6.69
C ASP A 143 -14.86 0.53 7.69
N THR A 144 -16.02 1.03 8.17
CA THR A 144 -16.87 0.36 9.16
C THR A 144 -18.12 -0.30 8.58
N GLY A 145 -18.35 -0.16 7.29
CA GLY A 145 -19.55 -0.71 6.65
C GLY A 145 -19.57 -2.24 6.60
N ASP A 146 -20.76 -2.79 6.33
CA ASP A 146 -20.95 -4.23 6.28
C ASP A 146 -20.16 -4.87 5.14
N ILE A 147 -19.52 -6.00 5.42
CA ILE A 147 -18.75 -6.78 4.44
C ILE A 147 -19.70 -7.50 3.49
N ILE A 148 -19.37 -7.48 2.21
CA ILE A 148 -20.05 -8.21 1.15
C ILE A 148 -19.27 -9.48 0.79
N MET A 149 -17.98 -9.33 0.48
CA MET A 149 -17.09 -10.44 0.11
C MET A 149 -15.66 -10.17 0.56
N THR A 150 -14.91 -11.23 0.78
CA THR A 150 -13.48 -11.17 1.07
C THR A 150 -12.74 -12.21 0.24
N GLU A 151 -11.52 -11.89 -0.14
CA GLU A 151 -10.58 -12.83 -0.73
C GLU A 151 -9.24 -12.74 -0.03
N GLU A 152 -8.71 -13.88 0.40
CA GLU A 152 -7.49 -14.00 1.22
C GLU A 152 -6.30 -14.34 0.34
N VAL A 153 -5.13 -13.75 0.63
CA VAL A 153 -3.84 -14.10 0.04
C VAL A 153 -2.83 -14.42 1.14
N VAL A 154 -2.00 -15.44 0.90
CA VAL A 154 -0.88 -15.78 1.79
C VAL A 154 0.33 -14.92 1.40
N LEU A 155 0.98 -14.34 2.39
CA LEU A 155 2.21 -13.57 2.20
C LEU A 155 3.41 -14.51 2.08
N ALA A 156 4.25 -14.28 1.07
CA ALA A 156 5.55 -14.94 0.98
C ALA A 156 6.48 -14.46 2.11
N LYS A 157 7.49 -15.26 2.46
CA LYS A 157 8.46 -14.89 3.50
C LYS A 157 9.22 -13.60 3.18
N ASP A 158 9.43 -13.33 1.90
CA ASP A 158 10.11 -12.15 1.36
C ASP A 158 9.13 -11.13 0.74
N GLU A 159 7.82 -11.25 1.05
CA GLU A 159 6.78 -10.34 0.56
C GLU A 159 7.11 -8.89 0.89
N THR A 160 7.11 -8.03 -0.11
CA THR A 160 7.21 -6.58 0.08
C THR A 160 5.84 -5.93 -0.01
N ALA A 161 5.70 -4.69 0.46
CA ALA A 161 4.46 -3.96 0.23
C ALA A 161 4.15 -3.77 -1.26
N GLY A 162 5.18 -3.65 -2.10
CA GLY A 162 5.01 -3.55 -3.56
C GLY A 162 4.47 -4.84 -4.16
N SER A 163 5.06 -6.01 -3.85
CA SER A 163 4.57 -7.29 -4.37
C SER A 163 3.18 -7.66 -3.84
N LEU A 164 2.89 -7.33 -2.57
CA LEU A 164 1.55 -7.52 -2.02
C LEU A 164 0.52 -6.61 -2.70
N HIS A 165 0.88 -5.34 -2.96
CA HIS A 165 0.04 -4.40 -3.73
C HIS A 165 -0.38 -5.00 -5.08
N ASP A 166 0.58 -5.57 -5.83
CA ASP A 166 0.30 -6.14 -7.14
C ASP A 166 -0.65 -7.35 -7.04
N LYS A 167 -0.42 -8.26 -6.08
CA LYS A 167 -1.33 -9.38 -5.81
C LYS A 167 -2.75 -8.93 -5.46
N LEU A 168 -2.89 -7.91 -4.61
CA LEU A 168 -4.21 -7.41 -4.20
C LEU A 168 -4.91 -6.65 -5.35
N ALA A 169 -4.16 -6.00 -6.23
CA ALA A 169 -4.70 -5.38 -7.44
C ALA A 169 -5.29 -6.41 -8.40
N GLU A 170 -4.62 -7.58 -8.57
CA GLU A 170 -5.10 -8.66 -9.44
C GLU A 170 -6.43 -9.26 -8.97
N ILE A 171 -6.63 -9.43 -7.65
CA ILE A 171 -7.86 -10.05 -7.11
C ILE A 171 -8.98 -9.04 -6.86
N GLY A 172 -8.66 -7.77 -6.63
CA GLY A 172 -9.63 -6.74 -6.25
C GLY A 172 -10.71 -6.50 -7.29
N GLY A 173 -10.36 -6.47 -8.56
CA GLY A 173 -11.29 -6.27 -9.67
C GLY A 173 -12.28 -7.43 -9.85
N PRO A 174 -11.84 -8.68 -10.00
CA PRO A 174 -12.71 -9.85 -10.08
C PRO A 174 -13.63 -10.00 -8.86
N LEU A 175 -13.12 -9.75 -7.65
CA LEU A 175 -13.93 -9.81 -6.42
C LEU A 175 -15.01 -8.73 -6.41
N LEU A 176 -14.70 -7.50 -6.87
CA LEU A 176 -15.66 -6.41 -7.00
C LEU A 176 -16.77 -6.77 -7.97
N ILE A 177 -16.45 -7.33 -9.14
CA ILE A 177 -17.44 -7.77 -10.13
C ILE A 177 -18.36 -8.84 -9.53
N SER A 178 -17.80 -9.82 -8.82
CA SER A 178 -18.57 -10.86 -8.14
C SER A 178 -19.53 -10.28 -7.09
N ALA A 179 -19.09 -9.27 -6.34
CA ALA A 179 -19.93 -8.56 -5.38
C ALA A 179 -21.05 -7.75 -6.08
N MET A 180 -20.74 -7.10 -7.20
CA MET A 180 -21.75 -6.40 -8.03
C MET A 180 -22.81 -7.37 -8.55
N ASP A 181 -22.43 -8.53 -9.06
CA ASP A 181 -23.35 -9.56 -9.55
C ASP A 181 -24.26 -10.10 -8.43
N ALA A 182 -23.69 -10.30 -7.25
CA ALA A 182 -24.44 -10.72 -6.07
C ALA A 182 -25.46 -9.65 -5.61
N LEU A 183 -25.07 -8.37 -5.63
CA LEU A 183 -25.95 -7.24 -5.32
C LEU A 183 -27.09 -7.13 -6.34
N GLU A 184 -26.80 -7.20 -7.64
CA GLU A 184 -27.78 -7.11 -8.73
C GLU A 184 -28.86 -8.19 -8.63
N THR A 185 -28.46 -9.40 -8.20
CA THR A 185 -29.35 -10.55 -8.05
C THR A 185 -29.96 -10.71 -6.66
N GLY A 186 -29.70 -9.77 -5.73
CA GLY A 186 -30.21 -9.80 -4.37
C GLY A 186 -29.63 -10.93 -3.49
N ARG A 187 -28.48 -11.48 -3.87
CA ARG A 187 -27.80 -12.58 -3.16
C ARG A 187 -26.57 -12.12 -2.35
N ALA A 188 -26.26 -10.84 -2.39
CA ALA A 188 -25.12 -10.30 -1.65
C ALA A 188 -25.37 -10.43 -0.14
N PRO A 189 -24.45 -11.04 0.63
CA PRO A 189 -24.52 -11.04 2.06
C PRO A 189 -24.30 -9.62 2.62
N ARG A 190 -24.71 -9.43 3.87
CA ARG A 190 -24.49 -8.20 4.62
C ARG A 190 -23.95 -8.57 5.99
N ILE A 191 -22.61 -8.67 6.09
CA ILE A 191 -21.93 -9.18 7.28
C ILE A 191 -21.41 -7.99 8.09
N ARG A 192 -21.99 -7.79 9.28
CA ARG A 192 -21.53 -6.75 10.19
C ARG A 192 -20.12 -7.06 10.68
N GLN A 193 -19.26 -6.05 10.70
CA GLN A 193 -17.90 -6.18 11.21
C GLN A 193 -17.91 -6.36 12.74
N ASN A 194 -17.01 -7.20 13.27
CA ASN A 194 -16.78 -7.34 14.70
C ASN A 194 -15.89 -6.20 15.20
N GLU A 195 -16.44 -5.28 15.98
CA GLU A 195 -15.71 -4.11 16.51
C GLU A 195 -14.57 -4.50 17.47
N GLU A 196 -14.66 -5.63 18.16
CA GLU A 196 -13.61 -6.10 19.09
C GLU A 196 -12.34 -6.55 18.35
N GLU A 197 -12.46 -6.95 17.08
CA GLU A 197 -11.35 -7.37 16.23
C GLU A 197 -10.81 -6.21 15.36
N ALA A 198 -11.47 -5.06 15.40
CA ALA A 198 -11.11 -3.94 14.55
C ALA A 198 -9.76 -3.33 14.94
N THR A 199 -8.91 -3.13 13.96
CA THR A 199 -7.65 -2.40 14.10
C THR A 199 -7.60 -1.22 13.14
N HIS A 200 -6.91 -0.15 13.55
CA HIS A 200 -6.82 1.08 12.77
C HIS A 200 -5.37 1.38 12.42
N VAL A 201 -5.14 1.80 11.19
CA VAL A 201 -3.81 2.14 10.69
C VAL A 201 -3.77 3.53 10.07
N LYS A 202 -2.65 4.20 10.30
CA LYS A 202 -2.41 5.54 9.79
C LYS A 202 -1.67 5.52 8.46
N MET A 203 -1.74 6.63 7.76
CA MET A 203 -0.95 6.87 6.57
C MET A 203 0.55 6.83 6.90
N LEU A 204 1.33 6.23 6.03
CA LEU A 204 2.79 6.27 6.11
C LEU A 204 3.30 7.65 5.75
N ASP A 205 4.40 8.04 6.37
CA ASP A 205 5.15 9.24 6.03
C ASP A 205 6.65 8.90 5.79
N LYS A 206 7.38 9.86 5.25
CA LYS A 206 8.79 9.66 4.88
C LYS A 206 9.69 9.42 6.10
N THR A 207 9.33 9.93 7.27
CA THR A 207 10.16 9.81 8.48
C THR A 207 10.17 8.39 9.02
N MET A 208 9.11 7.61 8.72
CA MET A 208 9.06 6.20 9.09
C MET A 208 10.15 5.36 8.40
N GLY A 209 10.75 5.86 7.33
CA GLY A 209 11.86 5.18 6.65
C GLY A 209 13.18 5.23 7.43
N ASP A 210 13.37 6.15 8.37
CA ASP A 210 14.60 6.27 9.17
C ASP A 210 14.67 5.14 10.20
N LEU A 211 15.56 4.17 9.97
CA LEU A 211 15.62 2.97 10.79
C LEU A 211 16.33 3.21 12.12
N ASP A 212 15.63 2.89 13.21
CA ASP A 212 16.19 2.82 14.56
C ASP A 212 16.77 1.43 14.83
N PHE A 213 18.07 1.27 14.70
CA PHE A 213 18.77 -0.01 14.93
C PHE A 213 18.69 -0.52 16.37
N SER A 214 18.17 0.23 17.32
CA SER A 214 17.87 -0.28 18.66
C SER A 214 16.72 -1.31 18.68
N LYS A 215 15.94 -1.39 17.58
CA LYS A 215 14.86 -2.36 17.41
C LYS A 215 15.39 -3.75 17.06
N PRO A 216 14.59 -4.83 17.26
CA PRO A 216 14.96 -6.18 16.85
C PRO A 216 15.17 -6.34 15.34
N ALA A 217 16.12 -7.17 14.93
CA ALA A 217 16.44 -7.47 13.52
C ALA A 217 15.20 -7.92 12.73
N VAL A 218 14.36 -8.78 13.32
CA VAL A 218 13.10 -9.24 12.70
C VAL A 218 12.14 -8.08 12.39
N GLN A 219 12.04 -7.11 13.29
CA GLN A 219 11.21 -5.93 13.07
C GLN A 219 11.79 -5.05 11.96
N LEU A 220 13.10 -4.81 11.96
CA LEU A 220 13.77 -3.99 10.95
C LEU A 220 13.69 -4.63 9.56
N GLU A 221 13.83 -5.95 9.47
CA GLU A 221 13.68 -6.69 8.23
C GLU A 221 12.26 -6.51 7.64
N ARG A 222 11.21 -6.68 8.48
CA ARG A 222 9.83 -6.42 8.09
C ARG A 222 9.62 -4.98 7.64
N TRP A 223 10.26 -4.01 8.31
CA TRP A 223 10.17 -2.61 7.95
C TRP A 223 10.83 -2.31 6.60
N ILE A 224 11.98 -2.93 6.31
CA ILE A 224 12.61 -2.82 4.99
C ILE A 224 11.66 -3.32 3.89
N ARG A 225 10.99 -4.45 4.09
CA ARG A 225 10.01 -4.98 3.13
C ARG A 225 8.71 -4.17 3.09
N GLY A 226 8.14 -3.83 4.23
CA GLY A 226 6.88 -3.11 4.33
C GLY A 226 6.93 -1.66 3.82
N LEU A 227 8.12 -1.04 3.82
CA LEU A 227 8.36 0.29 3.28
C LEU A 227 8.86 0.27 1.83
N ASN A 228 9.01 -0.89 1.20
CA ASN A 228 9.44 -1.05 -0.18
C ASN A 228 8.21 -1.16 -1.12
N PRO A 229 8.05 -0.31 -2.15
CA PRO A 229 9.02 0.67 -2.67
C PRO A 229 8.96 2.07 -2.02
N TRP A 230 7.93 2.39 -1.26
CA TRP A 230 7.75 3.71 -0.67
C TRP A 230 7.25 3.61 0.78
N PRO A 231 7.77 4.45 1.69
CA PRO A 231 8.75 5.54 1.53
C PRO A 231 10.21 5.07 1.37
N THR A 232 10.49 3.80 1.45
CA THR A 232 11.79 3.13 1.50
C THR A 232 12.48 3.30 2.85
N ALA A 233 12.96 2.20 3.42
CA ALA A 233 13.79 2.23 4.61
C ALA A 233 15.15 2.84 4.30
N TYR A 234 15.68 3.67 5.19
CA TYR A 234 16.98 4.31 5.01
C TYR A 234 17.70 4.53 6.33
N THR A 235 18.97 4.83 6.23
CA THR A 235 19.84 5.28 7.30
C THR A 235 20.89 6.24 6.73
N LYS A 236 21.93 6.58 7.50
CA LYS A 236 23.09 7.32 7.01
C LYS A 236 24.34 6.48 7.07
N LEU A 237 25.21 6.64 6.07
CA LEU A 237 26.56 6.10 6.03
C LEU A 237 27.53 7.24 5.71
N ASN A 238 28.39 7.61 6.66
CA ASN A 238 29.32 8.73 6.53
C ASN A 238 28.61 10.03 6.10
N GLY A 239 27.47 10.35 6.74
CA GLY A 239 26.67 11.55 6.45
C GLY A 239 25.81 11.49 5.18
N LYS A 240 25.93 10.46 4.34
CA LYS A 240 25.12 10.26 3.12
C LYS A 240 23.95 9.32 3.38
N MET A 241 22.81 9.59 2.73
CA MET A 241 21.67 8.71 2.80
C MET A 241 21.97 7.34 2.16
N LEU A 242 21.71 6.28 2.90
CA LEU A 242 21.80 4.90 2.46
C LEU A 242 20.40 4.27 2.55
N LYS A 243 19.77 4.03 1.40
CA LYS A 243 18.50 3.29 1.33
C LYS A 243 18.76 1.80 1.42
N LEU A 244 17.92 1.12 2.17
CA LEU A 244 18.00 -0.32 2.44
C LEU A 244 16.83 -1.01 1.72
N TRP A 245 17.15 -1.86 0.74
CA TRP A 245 16.15 -2.47 -0.13
C TRP A 245 15.85 -3.92 0.18
N LYS A 246 16.88 -4.66 0.61
CA LYS A 246 16.76 -6.07 0.99
C LYS A 246 17.73 -6.41 2.11
N ALA A 247 17.24 -7.06 3.14
CA ALA A 247 18.02 -7.58 4.25
C ALA A 247 17.48 -8.95 4.68
N GLU A 248 18.28 -9.68 5.43
CA GLU A 248 17.93 -10.97 6.03
C GLU A 248 18.28 -10.94 7.52
N VAL A 249 17.48 -11.60 8.34
CA VAL A 249 17.82 -11.81 9.73
C VAL A 249 18.86 -12.93 9.80
N VAL A 250 20.01 -12.67 10.40
CA VAL A 250 21.07 -13.68 10.56
C VAL A 250 20.62 -14.71 11.58
N PRO A 251 20.62 -16.01 11.24
CA PRO A 251 20.31 -17.08 12.19
C PRO A 251 21.24 -17.05 13.41
N ALA A 252 20.71 -17.39 14.59
CA ALA A 252 21.48 -17.35 15.85
C ALA A 252 22.73 -18.25 15.81
N GLU A 253 22.69 -19.34 15.05
CA GLU A 253 23.78 -20.28 14.87
C GLU A 253 24.99 -19.67 14.12
N GLU A 254 24.74 -18.66 13.28
CA GLU A 254 25.77 -17.93 12.54
C GLU A 254 26.42 -16.81 13.37
N LEU A 255 25.79 -16.44 14.50
CA LEU A 255 26.28 -15.37 15.36
C LEU A 255 27.53 -15.84 16.15
N GLY A 256 28.71 -15.54 15.65
CA GLY A 256 29.95 -15.73 16.40
C GLY A 256 30.02 -14.86 17.67
N LYS A 257 31.04 -15.09 18.52
CA LYS A 257 31.26 -14.36 19.79
C LYS A 257 31.55 -12.84 19.64
N THR A 258 31.49 -12.30 18.42
CA THR A 258 32.01 -10.98 18.05
C THR A 258 31.10 -9.79 18.42
N SER A 259 29.89 -10.02 18.91
CA SER A 259 28.90 -8.94 19.14
C SER A 259 29.06 -8.16 20.45
N LYS A 260 29.97 -8.57 21.34
CA LYS A 260 30.03 -8.04 22.73
C LYS A 260 30.57 -6.60 22.87
N ASN A 261 31.19 -6.03 21.83
CA ASN A 261 31.86 -4.72 21.92
C ASN A 261 31.28 -3.65 21.00
N PHE A 262 30.14 -3.92 20.35
CA PHE A 262 29.51 -3.00 19.41
C PHE A 262 28.14 -2.51 19.92
N GLU A 263 27.79 -1.28 19.56
CA GLU A 263 26.45 -0.74 19.79
C GLU A 263 25.51 -1.01 18.61
N PRO A 264 24.17 -0.99 18.79
CA PRO A 264 23.22 -1.11 17.68
C PRO A 264 23.49 -0.07 16.57
N GLY A 265 23.43 -0.51 15.31
CA GLY A 265 23.80 0.29 14.13
C GLY A 265 25.26 0.09 13.70
N ALA A 266 26.09 -0.59 14.49
CA ALA A 266 27.46 -0.91 14.08
C ALA A 266 27.47 -2.05 13.05
N ILE A 267 28.31 -1.92 12.03
CA ILE A 267 28.67 -3.01 11.13
C ILE A 267 29.64 -3.92 11.87
N ILE A 268 29.27 -5.18 12.10
CA ILE A 268 30.05 -6.13 12.89
C ILE A 268 30.84 -7.12 12.04
N ALA A 269 30.45 -7.31 10.79
CA ALA A 269 31.13 -8.16 9.83
C ALA A 269 30.92 -7.64 8.41
N VAL A 270 31.93 -7.83 7.56
CA VAL A 270 31.87 -7.52 6.12
C VAL A 270 32.36 -8.76 5.38
N ALA A 271 31.51 -9.32 4.52
CA ALA A 271 31.81 -10.42 3.61
C ALA A 271 31.95 -9.88 2.18
N LYS A 272 32.17 -10.77 1.21
CA LYS A 272 32.29 -10.39 -0.21
C LYS A 272 30.99 -9.81 -0.77
N ASP A 273 29.83 -10.35 -0.34
CA ASP A 273 28.50 -10.12 -0.91
C ASP A 273 27.49 -9.52 0.08
N SER A 274 27.91 -9.25 1.31
CA SER A 274 27.04 -8.79 2.39
C SER A 274 27.83 -8.09 3.50
N PHE A 275 27.13 -7.34 4.32
CA PHE A 275 27.63 -6.89 5.63
C PHE A 275 26.54 -7.02 6.68
N ASP A 276 26.96 -7.27 7.90
CA ASP A 276 26.08 -7.55 9.03
C ASP A 276 26.03 -6.35 9.98
N ILE A 277 24.82 -5.93 10.34
CA ILE A 277 24.54 -4.80 11.22
C ILE A 277 24.02 -5.33 12.54
N LEU A 278 24.66 -4.94 13.66
CA LEU A 278 24.14 -5.22 14.98
C LEU A 278 22.86 -4.43 15.24
N THR A 279 21.87 -5.07 15.81
CA THR A 279 20.58 -4.46 16.18
C THR A 279 20.32 -4.62 17.67
N GLY A 280 19.25 -4.05 18.19
CA GLY A 280 18.90 -4.19 19.60
C GLY A 280 18.66 -5.65 20.04
N ASN A 281 18.25 -6.50 19.10
CA ASN A 281 18.15 -7.95 19.29
C ASN A 281 18.36 -8.66 17.94
N GLY A 282 19.47 -9.39 17.82
CA GLY A 282 19.86 -10.08 16.60
C GLY A 282 20.69 -9.22 15.65
N VAL A 283 20.90 -9.73 14.46
CA VAL A 283 21.76 -9.13 13.43
C VAL A 283 21.03 -9.10 12.10
N LEU A 284 21.20 -8.00 11.37
CA LEU A 284 20.60 -7.79 10.06
C LEU A 284 21.68 -7.83 8.99
N ARG A 285 21.57 -8.76 8.03
CA ARG A 285 22.48 -8.92 6.89
C ARG A 285 21.95 -8.17 5.68
N MET A 286 22.72 -7.20 5.18
CA MET A 286 22.36 -6.41 4.02
C MET A 286 22.63 -7.13 2.71
N LYS A 287 21.64 -7.16 1.80
CA LYS A 287 21.71 -7.78 0.47
C LYS A 287 21.59 -6.79 -0.68
N GLU A 288 20.71 -5.78 -0.55
CA GLU A 288 20.52 -4.76 -1.57
C GLU A 288 20.37 -3.37 -0.93
N LEU A 289 21.01 -2.40 -1.51
CA LEU A 289 21.07 -1.03 -0.99
C LEU A 289 21.19 0.00 -2.12
N GLN A 290 21.09 1.28 -1.73
CA GLN A 290 21.30 2.41 -2.65
C GLN A 290 21.92 3.58 -1.88
N LEU A 291 23.17 3.88 -2.14
CA LEU A 291 23.82 5.08 -1.63
C LEU A 291 23.32 6.31 -2.38
N GLU A 292 23.22 7.42 -1.68
CA GLU A 292 22.83 8.72 -2.26
C GLU A 292 23.64 9.03 -3.55
N GLY A 293 22.92 9.44 -4.61
CA GLY A 293 23.51 9.71 -5.92
C GLY A 293 23.89 8.48 -6.75
N LYS A 294 23.63 7.26 -6.26
CA LYS A 294 23.87 6.00 -6.97
C LYS A 294 22.56 5.28 -7.32
N ARG A 295 22.63 4.27 -8.20
CA ARG A 295 21.52 3.35 -8.46
C ARG A 295 21.34 2.34 -7.32
N LYS A 296 20.19 1.69 -7.25
CA LYS A 296 19.99 0.47 -6.46
C LYS A 296 20.94 -0.61 -6.97
N MET A 297 21.60 -1.35 -6.06
CA MET A 297 22.56 -2.40 -6.38
C MET A 297 22.63 -3.46 -5.27
N THR A 298 23.21 -4.60 -5.59
CA THR A 298 23.53 -5.62 -4.59
C THR A 298 24.64 -5.14 -3.67
N THR A 299 24.72 -5.70 -2.47
CA THR A 299 25.81 -5.39 -1.54
C THR A 299 27.16 -5.81 -2.11
N GLU A 300 27.23 -6.90 -2.88
CA GLU A 300 28.47 -7.30 -3.57
C GLU A 300 28.96 -6.21 -4.56
N GLU A 301 28.05 -5.67 -5.40
CA GLU A 301 28.40 -4.57 -6.32
C GLU A 301 28.87 -3.33 -5.57
N PHE A 302 28.22 -3.01 -4.46
CA PHE A 302 28.57 -1.86 -3.62
C PHE A 302 29.97 -2.00 -3.04
N LEU A 303 30.30 -3.17 -2.45
CA LEU A 303 31.57 -3.44 -1.78
C LEU A 303 32.77 -3.51 -2.76
N ARG A 304 32.56 -3.76 -4.05
CA ARG A 304 33.63 -3.64 -5.07
C ARG A 304 34.15 -2.22 -5.24
N GLY A 305 33.32 -1.23 -4.97
CA GLY A 305 33.66 0.20 -5.16
C GLY A 305 33.66 1.01 -3.87
N PHE A 306 33.35 0.41 -2.74
CA PHE A 306 33.24 1.10 -1.45
C PHE A 306 33.80 0.24 -0.32
N SER A 307 34.86 0.71 0.31
CA SER A 307 35.44 0.00 1.47
C SER A 307 34.60 0.24 2.70
N LEU A 308 34.12 -0.85 3.32
CA LEU A 308 33.46 -0.85 4.63
C LEU A 308 34.33 -1.65 5.62
N GLU A 309 34.37 -1.19 6.86
CA GLU A 309 35.11 -1.82 7.91
C GLU A 309 34.18 -2.15 9.09
N ALA A 310 34.46 -3.25 9.79
CA ALA A 310 33.80 -3.56 11.05
C ALA A 310 34.07 -2.43 12.06
N GLY A 311 33.03 -2.04 12.80
CA GLY A 311 33.05 -0.86 13.68
C GLY A 311 32.49 0.40 13.05
N THR A 312 32.25 0.45 11.72
CA THR A 312 31.51 1.56 11.11
C THR A 312 30.10 1.62 11.68
N ILE A 313 29.65 2.81 12.12
CA ILE A 313 28.32 3.01 12.72
C ILE A 313 27.41 3.71 11.71
N LEU A 314 26.26 3.09 11.46
CA LEU A 314 25.19 3.66 10.63
C LEU A 314 24.33 4.65 11.44
N GLY A 315 23.69 5.58 10.75
CA GLY A 315 22.84 6.59 11.40
C GLY A 315 23.58 7.90 11.74
N ARG A 316 24.85 7.98 11.44
CA ARG A 316 25.69 9.17 11.70
C ARG A 316 26.21 9.79 10.41
#